data_c65f838a87372bcaf772780cfb95e236
#
_entry.id   c65f838a87372bcaf772780cfb95e236
#
_cell.length_a   1.000
_cell.length_b   1.000
_cell.length_c   1.000
_cell.angle_alpha   90.00
_cell.angle_beta   90.00
_cell.angle_gamma   90.00
#
_symmetry.space_group_name_H-M   'P 1'
#
loop_
_entity.id
_entity.type
_entity.pdbx_description
1 polymer ?
#
loop_
_entity_poly.entity_id
_entity_poly.type
_entity_poly.pdbx_seq_one_letter_code
_entity_poly.pdbx_strand_id
1 'polypeptide(L)'
;MATERVKGYRAPAGRPGLGLLDPRVLLAACGGDAATLEEICQVLRARLPDHLTAVHEALRERDAVRLREAAHKLCGTVAAFSTVVAAVASDLEDQAARGQLEEAWPLVEQLEAFGRELIQQMDGLSIETLRDQAGAAGDRDRHRTASR
;
A
#
# COMPACT_ATOMS: atom_id res chain seq x y z
N MET A 1 -13.30 7.54 -18.34
CA MET A 1 -13.62 6.27 -17.80
C MET A 1 -12.76 5.88 -16.64
N ALA A 2 -13.43 5.57 -15.58
CA ALA A 2 -12.76 5.23 -14.33
C ALA A 2 -11.82 4.03 -14.48
N THR A 3 -12.18 3.11 -15.34
CA THR A 3 -11.38 1.92 -15.58
C THR A 3 -10.01 2.20 -16.16
N GLU A 4 -9.85 3.25 -16.90
CA GLU A 4 -8.56 3.57 -17.49
C GLU A 4 -7.58 4.09 -16.46
N ARG A 5 -8.09 4.80 -15.47
CA ARG A 5 -7.28 5.32 -14.41
C ARG A 5 -6.77 4.22 -13.52
N VAL A 6 -7.60 3.22 -13.27
CA VAL A 6 -7.21 2.05 -12.51
C VAL A 6 -6.20 1.22 -13.27
N LYS A 7 -6.22 1.31 -14.59
CA LYS A 7 -5.26 0.62 -15.39
C LYS A 7 -3.85 1.08 -15.20
N GLY A 8 -3.63 2.33 -14.96
CA GLY A 8 -2.35 2.88 -14.70
C GLY A 8 -1.70 2.23 -13.50
N TYR A 9 -2.44 1.52 -12.74
CA TYR A 9 -2.08 0.92 -11.56
C TYR A 9 -2.06 -0.53 -11.68
N ARG A 10 -1.40 -1.17 -12.52
CA ARG A 10 -1.29 -2.59 -12.57
C ARG A 10 -0.44 -3.08 -11.45
N ALA A 11 -1.03 -3.81 -10.57
CA ALA A 11 -0.26 -4.65 -9.70
C ALA A 11 0.62 -5.50 -10.58
N PRO A 12 1.89 -5.76 -10.24
CA PRO A 12 2.76 -6.57 -11.08
C PRO A 12 2.16 -7.94 -11.23
N ALA A 13 1.54 -8.16 -12.34
CA ALA A 13 0.85 -9.41 -12.60
C ALA A 13 1.84 -10.54 -12.57
N GLY A 14 1.42 -11.67 -12.09
CA GLY A 14 2.24 -12.86 -12.11
C GLY A 14 3.27 -12.93 -10.99
N ARG A 15 3.18 -12.07 -10.01
CA ARG A 15 4.09 -12.15 -8.87
C ARG A 15 3.31 -12.23 -7.58
N PRO A 16 2.62 -13.33 -7.35
CA PRO A 16 1.87 -13.49 -6.11
C PRO A 16 2.82 -13.44 -4.92
N GLY A 17 2.42 -12.73 -3.92
CA GLY A 17 3.19 -12.59 -2.72
C GLY A 17 4.22 -11.49 -2.72
N LEU A 18 4.50 -10.90 -3.90
CA LEU A 18 5.47 -9.82 -3.99
C LEU A 18 4.85 -8.52 -4.48
N GLY A 19 3.57 -8.55 -4.83
CA GLY A 19 2.95 -7.44 -5.52
C GLY A 19 2.80 -6.18 -4.70
N LEU A 20 2.44 -6.29 -3.46
CA LEU A 20 2.13 -5.14 -2.63
C LEU A 20 3.21 -4.80 -1.65
N LEU A 21 3.70 -5.78 -0.92
CA LEU A 21 4.70 -5.55 0.11
C LEU A 21 6.04 -5.19 -0.53
N ASP A 22 6.66 -4.13 -0.05
CA ASP A 22 7.96 -3.68 -0.52
C ASP A 22 9.01 -4.03 0.53
N PRO A 23 9.78 -5.11 0.33
CA PRO A 23 10.71 -5.57 1.35
C PRO A 23 11.78 -4.56 1.72
N ARG A 24 12.27 -3.81 0.73
CA ARG A 24 13.31 -2.82 0.98
C ARG A 24 12.82 -1.67 1.83
N VAL A 25 11.63 -1.19 1.52
CA VAL A 25 11.03 -0.09 2.26
C VAL A 25 10.75 -0.51 3.70
N LEU A 26 10.21 -1.71 3.87
CA LEU A 26 9.91 -2.21 5.20
C LEU A 26 11.17 -2.46 6.01
N LEU A 27 12.21 -3.03 5.40
CA LEU A 27 13.50 -3.20 6.08
C LEU A 27 14.07 -1.87 6.54
N ALA A 28 13.98 -0.84 5.71
CA ALA A 28 14.45 0.49 6.08
C ALA A 28 13.64 1.04 7.25
N ALA A 29 12.33 0.82 7.23
CA ALA A 29 11.44 1.33 8.28
C ALA A 29 11.73 0.69 9.63
N CYS A 30 12.07 -0.61 9.66
CA CYS A 30 12.34 -1.30 10.91
C CYS A 30 13.82 -1.37 11.27
N GLY A 31 14.70 -0.86 10.40
CA GLY A 31 16.14 -0.85 10.64
C GLY A 31 16.74 -2.23 10.79
N GLY A 32 16.11 -3.24 10.23
CA GLY A 32 16.60 -4.63 10.35
C GLY A 32 16.39 -5.24 11.72
N ASP A 33 15.58 -4.60 12.57
CA ASP A 33 15.34 -5.07 13.94
C ASP A 33 14.02 -5.83 14.01
N ALA A 34 14.06 -7.08 14.49
CA ALA A 34 12.91 -7.96 14.53
C ALA A 34 11.80 -7.43 15.44
N ALA A 35 12.15 -6.86 16.58
CA ALA A 35 11.16 -6.32 17.51
C ALA A 35 10.44 -5.12 16.89
N THR A 36 11.17 -4.26 16.21
CA THR A 36 10.60 -3.10 15.53
C THR A 36 9.68 -3.56 14.38
N LEU A 37 10.10 -4.58 13.64
CA LEU A 37 9.26 -5.13 12.58
C LEU A 37 7.93 -5.62 13.14
N GLU A 38 7.97 -6.34 14.25
CA GLU A 38 6.76 -6.83 14.88
C GLU A 38 5.84 -5.70 15.32
N GLU A 39 6.40 -4.66 15.92
CA GLU A 39 5.63 -3.50 16.34
C GLU A 39 4.97 -2.79 15.17
N ILE A 40 5.71 -2.59 14.09
CA ILE A 40 5.18 -1.95 12.90
C ILE A 40 4.04 -2.76 12.31
N CYS A 41 4.21 -4.08 12.25
CA CYS A 41 3.16 -4.96 11.72
C CYS A 41 1.91 -4.94 12.61
N GLN A 42 2.09 -4.92 13.92
CA GLN A 42 0.95 -4.85 14.84
C GLN A 42 0.18 -3.54 14.67
N VAL A 43 0.90 -2.44 14.51
CA VAL A 43 0.27 -1.14 14.29
C VAL A 43 -0.54 -1.16 13.00
N LEU A 44 0.03 -1.72 11.93
CA LEU A 44 -0.70 -1.78 10.66
C LEU A 44 -1.97 -2.63 10.80
N ARG A 45 -1.86 -3.79 11.43
CA ARG A 45 -3.02 -4.65 11.62
C ARG A 45 -4.12 -3.98 12.41
N ALA A 46 -3.74 -3.17 13.40
CA ALA A 46 -4.72 -2.47 14.22
C ALA A 46 -5.33 -1.27 13.51
N ARG A 47 -4.51 -0.52 12.79
CA ARG A 47 -4.94 0.76 12.22
C ARG A 47 -5.52 0.67 10.81
N LEU A 48 -5.05 -0.27 10.02
CA LEU A 48 -5.47 -0.35 8.62
C LEU A 48 -6.99 -0.51 8.47
N PRO A 49 -7.65 -1.41 9.20
CA PRO A 49 -9.10 -1.52 9.08
C PRO A 49 -9.82 -0.22 9.43
N ASP A 50 -9.36 0.49 10.46
CA ASP A 50 -9.96 1.75 10.87
C ASP A 50 -9.80 2.82 9.80
N HIS A 51 -8.63 2.89 9.18
CA HIS A 51 -8.41 3.85 8.09
C HIS A 51 -9.27 3.53 6.88
N LEU A 52 -9.41 2.26 6.54
CA LEU A 52 -10.25 1.86 5.42
C LEU A 52 -11.72 2.17 5.69
N THR A 53 -12.17 1.93 6.92
CA THR A 53 -13.53 2.25 7.32
C THR A 53 -13.77 3.76 7.23
N ALA A 54 -12.83 4.56 7.71
CA ALA A 54 -12.95 6.02 7.67
C ALA A 54 -13.05 6.54 6.24
N VAL A 55 -12.25 5.98 5.34
CA VAL A 55 -12.26 6.36 3.93
C VAL A 55 -13.62 6.00 3.31
N HIS A 56 -14.08 4.77 3.56
CA HIS A 56 -15.33 4.30 3.01
C HIS A 56 -16.51 5.16 3.48
N GLU A 57 -16.56 5.44 4.78
CA GLU A 57 -17.65 6.22 5.35
C GLU A 57 -17.64 7.66 4.87
N ALA A 58 -16.46 8.28 4.77
CA ALA A 58 -16.37 9.64 4.28
C ALA A 58 -16.87 9.74 2.84
N LEU A 59 -16.54 8.74 2.02
CA LEU A 59 -17.01 8.74 0.64
C LEU A 59 -18.52 8.48 0.58
N ARG A 60 -19.03 7.57 1.39
CA ARG A 60 -20.44 7.28 1.43
C ARG A 60 -21.26 8.52 1.83
N GLU A 61 -20.71 9.29 2.77
CA GLU A 61 -21.36 10.53 3.20
C GLU A 61 -21.06 11.71 2.26
N ARG A 62 -20.27 11.47 1.24
CA ARG A 62 -19.88 12.45 0.24
C ARG A 62 -19.20 13.67 0.87
N ASP A 63 -18.39 13.43 1.89
CA ASP A 63 -17.65 14.46 2.59
C ASP A 63 -16.22 14.50 2.06
N ALA A 64 -15.97 15.38 1.12
CA ALA A 64 -14.69 15.47 0.42
C ALA A 64 -13.54 15.83 1.38
N VAL A 65 -13.79 16.70 2.34
CA VAL A 65 -12.75 17.12 3.29
C VAL A 65 -12.34 15.94 4.17
N ARG A 66 -13.33 15.22 4.71
CA ARG A 66 -13.03 14.05 5.54
C ARG A 66 -12.37 12.95 4.73
N LEU A 67 -12.81 12.76 3.48
CA LEU A 67 -12.21 11.74 2.61
C LEU A 67 -10.75 12.07 2.36
N ARG A 68 -10.44 13.32 2.09
CA ARG A 68 -9.08 13.75 1.87
C ARG A 68 -8.20 13.49 3.08
N GLU A 69 -8.70 13.83 4.26
CA GLU A 69 -7.95 13.61 5.50
C GLU A 69 -7.73 12.13 5.78
N ALA A 70 -8.78 11.34 5.59
CA ALA A 70 -8.70 9.90 5.82
C ALA A 70 -7.71 9.23 4.85
N ALA A 71 -7.75 9.64 3.58
CA ALA A 71 -6.82 9.11 2.58
C ALA A 71 -5.38 9.50 2.90
N HIS A 72 -5.17 10.71 3.37
CA HIS A 72 -3.84 11.16 3.76
C HIS A 72 -3.27 10.31 4.90
N LYS A 73 -4.08 10.06 5.92
CA LYS A 73 -3.67 9.21 7.04
C LYS A 73 -3.39 7.78 6.61
N LEU A 74 -4.23 7.26 5.72
CA LEU A 74 -4.04 5.92 5.18
C LEU A 74 -2.72 5.84 4.41
N CYS A 75 -2.43 6.82 3.58
CA CYS A 75 -1.18 6.88 2.84
C CYS A 75 0.01 6.82 3.79
N GLY A 76 -0.01 7.63 4.84
CA GLY A 76 1.08 7.64 5.83
C GLY A 76 1.26 6.29 6.52
N THR A 77 0.16 5.61 6.80
CA THR A 77 0.21 4.33 7.49
C THR A 77 0.77 3.22 6.62
N VAL A 78 0.40 3.17 5.33
CA VAL A 78 0.83 2.06 4.46
C VAL A 78 2.16 2.30 3.77
N ALA A 79 2.67 3.53 3.79
CA ALA A 79 3.88 3.87 3.03
C ALA A 79 5.11 3.06 3.45
N ALA A 80 5.19 2.67 4.72
CA ALA A 80 6.31 1.87 5.21
C ALA A 80 6.26 0.42 4.73
N PHE A 81 5.12 -0.01 4.18
CA PHE A 81 4.91 -1.40 3.76
C PHE A 81 4.81 -1.56 2.26
N SER A 82 4.22 -0.59 1.59
CA SER A 82 3.90 -0.74 0.17
C SER A 82 3.83 0.61 -0.53
N THR A 83 4.71 0.82 -1.48
CA THR A 83 4.68 2.02 -2.31
C THR A 83 3.47 1.99 -3.24
N VAL A 84 3.04 0.79 -3.66
CA VAL A 84 1.88 0.64 -4.53
C VAL A 84 0.59 1.08 -3.82
N VAL A 85 0.37 0.59 -2.61
CA VAL A 85 -0.82 0.94 -1.85
C VAL A 85 -0.80 2.41 -1.45
N ALA A 86 0.38 2.93 -1.08
CA ALA A 86 0.52 4.34 -0.75
C ALA A 86 0.17 5.23 -1.93
N ALA A 87 0.56 4.83 -3.13
CA ALA A 87 0.25 5.61 -4.33
C ALA A 87 -1.25 5.63 -4.63
N VAL A 88 -1.95 4.52 -4.41
CA VAL A 88 -3.41 4.51 -4.58
C VAL A 88 -4.08 5.43 -3.56
N ALA A 89 -3.60 5.40 -2.32
CA ALA A 89 -4.13 6.28 -1.28
C ALA A 89 -3.88 7.75 -1.62
N SER A 90 -2.72 8.05 -2.20
CA SER A 90 -2.39 9.40 -2.64
C SER A 90 -3.30 9.84 -3.78
N ASP A 91 -3.61 8.95 -4.73
CA ASP A 91 -4.54 9.24 -5.81
C ASP A 91 -5.94 9.54 -5.26
N LEU A 92 -6.34 8.78 -4.24
CA LEU A 92 -7.63 9.02 -3.59
C LEU A 92 -7.65 10.39 -2.92
N GLU A 93 -6.56 10.76 -2.27
CA GLU A 93 -6.44 12.07 -1.66
C GLU A 93 -6.60 13.17 -2.71
N ASP A 94 -5.98 13.01 -3.88
CA ASP A 94 -6.09 13.97 -4.97
C ASP A 94 -7.52 14.06 -5.51
N GLN A 95 -8.19 12.93 -5.68
CA GLN A 95 -9.57 12.91 -6.13
C GLN A 95 -10.48 13.66 -5.15
N ALA A 96 -10.27 13.43 -3.86
CA ALA A 96 -11.02 14.09 -2.82
C ALA A 96 -10.77 15.60 -2.84
N ALA A 97 -9.51 16.01 -3.03
CA ALA A 97 -9.15 17.42 -3.10
C ALA A 97 -9.82 18.12 -4.27
N ARG A 98 -10.08 17.39 -5.35
CA ARG A 98 -10.77 17.94 -6.52
C ARG A 98 -12.28 17.81 -6.44
N GLY A 99 -12.79 17.20 -5.39
CA GLY A 99 -14.22 16.97 -5.25
C GLY A 99 -14.80 15.92 -6.19
N GLN A 100 -13.93 15.08 -6.76
CA GLN A 100 -14.36 14.07 -7.74
C GLN A 100 -14.73 12.77 -7.04
N LEU A 101 -15.85 12.81 -6.32
CA LEU A 101 -16.22 11.72 -5.42
C LEU A 101 -16.72 10.47 -6.15
N GLU A 102 -17.40 10.66 -7.29
CA GLU A 102 -17.84 9.49 -8.06
C GLU A 102 -16.67 8.66 -8.55
N GLU A 103 -15.61 9.33 -8.93
CA GLU A 103 -14.40 8.66 -9.44
C GLU A 103 -13.55 8.05 -8.34
N ALA A 104 -13.85 8.39 -7.09
CA ALA A 104 -13.12 7.86 -5.95
C ALA A 104 -13.52 6.44 -5.58
N TRP A 105 -14.74 6.01 -5.91
CA TRP A 105 -15.22 4.67 -5.54
C TRP A 105 -14.32 3.52 -5.99
N PRO A 106 -13.87 3.48 -7.25
CA PRO A 106 -12.97 2.40 -7.66
C PRO A 106 -11.66 2.37 -6.85
N LEU A 107 -11.16 3.54 -6.46
CA LEU A 107 -9.94 3.60 -5.65
C LEU A 107 -10.18 3.07 -4.25
N VAL A 108 -11.34 3.37 -3.66
CA VAL A 108 -11.67 2.86 -2.34
C VAL A 108 -11.80 1.34 -2.36
N GLU A 109 -12.48 0.80 -3.37
CA GLU A 109 -12.61 -0.64 -3.53
C GLU A 109 -11.26 -1.31 -3.71
N GLN A 110 -10.40 -0.70 -4.49
CA GLN A 110 -9.06 -1.22 -4.70
C GLN A 110 -8.25 -1.20 -3.41
N LEU A 111 -8.36 -0.12 -2.64
CA LEU A 111 -7.66 -0.01 -1.36
C LEU A 111 -8.14 -1.07 -0.36
N GLU A 112 -9.43 -1.36 -0.35
CA GLU A 112 -9.97 -2.40 0.52
C GLU A 112 -9.41 -3.76 0.16
N ALA A 113 -9.34 -4.07 -1.13
CA ALA A 113 -8.78 -5.33 -1.59
C ALA A 113 -7.28 -5.41 -1.29
N PHE A 114 -6.56 -4.35 -1.55
CA PHE A 114 -5.13 -4.28 -1.28
C PHE A 114 -4.84 -4.39 0.21
N GLY A 115 -5.68 -3.78 1.03
CA GLY A 115 -5.51 -3.85 2.48
C GLY A 115 -5.58 -5.28 2.99
N ARG A 116 -6.56 -6.04 2.51
CA ARG A 116 -6.69 -7.45 2.88
C ARG A 116 -5.47 -8.26 2.44
N GLU A 117 -5.03 -8.03 1.21
CA GLU A 117 -3.88 -8.75 0.69
C GLU A 117 -2.60 -8.38 1.44
N LEU A 118 -2.43 -7.10 1.76
CA LEU A 118 -1.25 -6.66 2.50
C LEU A 118 -1.18 -7.32 3.88
N ILE A 119 -2.29 -7.39 4.58
CA ILE A 119 -2.37 -8.06 5.87
C ILE A 119 -1.97 -9.54 5.73
N GLN A 120 -2.45 -10.20 4.69
CA GLN A 120 -2.09 -11.59 4.45
C GLN A 120 -0.60 -11.76 4.16
N GLN A 121 -0.03 -10.84 3.41
CA GLN A 121 1.39 -10.90 3.08
C GLN A 121 2.28 -10.66 4.29
N MET A 122 1.75 -10.02 5.32
CA MET A 122 2.50 -9.80 6.55
C MET A 122 2.59 -11.03 7.43
N ASP A 123 1.72 -12.00 7.22
CA ASP A 123 1.75 -13.21 8.03
C ASP A 123 3.04 -13.98 7.77
N GLY A 124 3.73 -14.32 8.82
CA GLY A 124 4.97 -15.07 8.70
C GLY A 124 6.18 -14.26 8.29
N LEU A 125 6.07 -12.92 8.26
CA LEU A 125 7.22 -12.09 7.92
C LEU A 125 8.29 -12.17 8.99
N SER A 126 9.55 -12.19 8.52
CA SER A 126 10.70 -12.10 9.39
C SER A 126 11.75 -11.24 8.70
N ILE A 127 12.74 -10.81 9.47
CA ILE A 127 13.86 -10.05 8.92
C ILE A 127 14.55 -10.86 7.82
N GLU A 128 14.68 -12.17 8.02
CA GLU A 128 15.33 -13.04 7.04
C GLU A 128 14.57 -13.09 5.73
N THR A 129 13.26 -13.28 5.78
CA THR A 129 12.46 -13.32 4.56
C THR A 129 12.47 -11.98 3.83
N LEU A 130 12.47 -10.88 4.58
CA LEU A 130 12.55 -9.56 3.96
C LEU A 130 13.89 -9.34 3.28
N ARG A 131 14.97 -9.78 3.89
CA ARG A 131 16.30 -9.67 3.29
C ARG A 131 16.41 -10.51 2.04
N ASP A 132 15.87 -11.71 2.07
CA ASP A 132 15.88 -12.59 0.91
C ASP A 132 15.10 -11.96 -0.24
N GLN A 133 13.93 -11.43 0.03
CA GLN A 133 13.10 -10.79 -1.00
C GLN A 133 13.77 -9.52 -1.53
N ALA A 134 14.37 -8.73 -0.66
CA ALA A 134 15.06 -7.52 -1.06
C ALA A 134 16.30 -7.83 -1.88
N GLY A 135 17.03 -8.88 -1.49
CA GLY A 135 18.21 -9.35 -2.21
C GLY A 135 17.87 -9.86 -3.59
N ALA A 136 16.79 -10.63 -3.70
CA ALA A 136 16.35 -11.13 -4.99
C ALA A 136 15.96 -10.00 -5.95
N ALA A 137 15.30 -8.98 -5.42
CA ALA A 137 14.94 -7.81 -6.23
C ALA A 137 16.18 -7.04 -6.66
N GLY A 138 17.13 -6.86 -5.75
CA GLY A 138 18.38 -6.19 -6.05
C GLY A 138 19.21 -6.92 -7.08
N ASP A 139 19.20 -8.24 -7.01
CA ASP A 139 19.94 -9.07 -7.95
C ASP A 139 19.38 -8.96 -9.36
N ARG A 140 18.08 -8.90 -9.49
CA ARG A 140 17.46 -8.71 -10.80
C ARG A 140 17.84 -7.38 -11.42
N ASP A 141 17.88 -6.34 -10.61
CA ASP A 141 18.27 -5.03 -11.09
C ASP A 141 19.72 -5.01 -11.55
N ARG A 142 20.59 -5.65 -10.81
CA ARG A 142 21.99 -5.75 -11.19
C ARG A 142 22.16 -6.53 -12.49
N HIS A 143 21.41 -7.59 -12.63
CA HIS A 143 21.48 -8.40 -13.84
C HIS A 143 21.04 -7.61 -15.05
N ARG A 144 19.99 -6.81 -14.89
CA ARG A 144 19.51 -5.98 -15.97
C ARG A 144 20.53 -4.93 -16.38
N THR A 145 21.20 -4.33 -15.42
CA THR A 145 22.22 -3.34 -15.71
C THR A 145 23.46 -3.95 -16.33
N ALA A 146 23.83 -5.12 -15.90
CA ALA A 146 25.03 -5.79 -16.37
C ALA A 146 24.91 -6.31 -17.80
N SER A 147 23.71 -6.55 -18.29
CA SER A 147 23.54 -7.02 -19.65
C SER A 147 23.61 -5.92 -20.68
N ARG A 148 23.93 -4.73 -20.28
CA ARG A 148 24.22 -3.67 -21.19
C ARG A 148 25.71 -3.61 -21.45
#